data_4eebdc2cd29d74dd92173cf3c1abb32d
#
_entry.id   4eebdc2cd29d74dd92173cf3c1abb32d
#
_cell.length_a   1.000
_cell.length_b   1.000
_cell.length_c   1.000
_cell.angle_alpha   90.00
_cell.angle_beta   90.00
_cell.angle_gamma   90.00
#
_symmetry.space_group_name_H-M   'P 1'
#
loop_
_entity.id
_entity.type
_entity.pdbx_description
1 polymer ?
#
loop_
_entity_poly.entity_id
_entity_poly.type
_entity_poly.pdbx_seq_one_letter_code
_entity_poly.pdbx_strand_id
1 'polypeptide(L)'
;MLVVFLSALLMIFFLIARLVYLMIFDAAYYQQKAKTLHEREREIKAARGEIIDRNGKVLATNKAVCTISVIHSQITDPERVIQVLADELGIEKEMIRKRVEKVSSREKIKTNVEKETGDRIRAYELDGVKVDEDFKRYYPYGNLASKVLGFTGGDNQGIIGLEVKYENYLKGVNGMILTTTDARGIELADTLEDRVEPVSGDTLQVSLDYNIQEYAQQAAEKVMEEKQADAVVILILNPKTGEIYACINAPEFDLNAPFTLPAGTDAALNDEEKQAMLNQMWRNRSINDTYEPGSIFKVFTASAALEEGVVKEEDTFYCPGYKLVEDRRIRCARTTGHGSETFVQGVQNSCNPVFIEVGMRLGTENFYKYFEKFGLMGKTGVDLPGEAATIMHKKENVGQVELATMSFGQSFQVTPMQMATTVCSLVNGGKRITPHFGVAVYDAESGEKEETISYGKRKRILSKETSEKMRKILETVVSEGGGKKAQIEGYRIGGKTATSQTLPRSANRYIGSFIGFAPADDPQVAAMAIIYNPQGIYYGGTIAAPVVRDIFDNILPYLGIEREENP
;
A
#
# COMPACT_ATOMS: atom_id res chain seq x y z
N MET A 1 24.02 -9.49 85.82
CA MET A 1 23.77 -10.79 85.17
C MET A 1 22.29 -10.98 84.81
N LEU A 2 21.33 -10.87 85.72
CA LEU A 2 19.91 -11.10 85.44
C LEU A 2 19.32 -10.12 84.37
N VAL A 3 19.64 -8.84 84.45
CA VAL A 3 19.17 -7.83 83.50
C VAL A 3 19.73 -8.04 82.08
N VAL A 4 21.00 -8.45 81.95
CA VAL A 4 21.60 -8.79 80.70
C VAL A 4 20.98 -10.04 80.07
N PHE A 5 20.66 -11.05 80.91
CA PHE A 5 19.97 -12.25 80.44
C PHE A 5 18.53 -11.98 79.96
N LEU A 6 17.77 -11.14 80.72
CA LEU A 6 16.42 -10.74 80.33
C LEU A 6 16.42 -9.88 79.05
N SER A 7 17.40 -8.97 78.87
CA SER A 7 17.48 -8.20 77.64
C SER A 7 17.82 -9.06 76.42
N ALA A 8 18.69 -10.06 76.55
CA ALA A 8 19.00 -11.01 75.48
C ALA A 8 17.79 -11.89 75.13
N LEU A 9 16.99 -12.36 76.14
CA LEU A 9 15.75 -13.10 75.91
C LEU A 9 14.71 -12.24 75.19
N LEU A 10 14.56 -10.99 75.57
CA LEU A 10 13.65 -10.05 74.92
C LEU A 10 14.06 -9.76 73.44
N MET A 11 15.37 -9.65 73.18
CA MET A 11 15.91 -9.47 71.82
C MET A 11 15.63 -10.70 70.96
N ILE A 12 15.85 -11.90 71.47
CA ILE A 12 15.53 -13.15 70.77
C ILE A 12 14.02 -13.24 70.49
N PHE A 13 13.18 -12.88 71.44
CA PHE A 13 11.72 -12.87 71.27
C PHE A 13 11.31 -11.92 70.11
N PHE A 14 11.85 -10.71 70.07
CA PHE A 14 11.58 -9.76 68.98
C PHE A 14 12.11 -10.26 67.64
N LEU A 15 13.26 -10.89 67.58
CA LEU A 15 13.80 -11.51 66.36
C LEU A 15 12.87 -12.63 65.86
N ILE A 16 12.42 -13.53 66.77
CA ILE A 16 11.48 -14.59 66.41
C ILE A 16 10.14 -14.01 65.94
N ALA A 17 9.59 -13.04 66.67
CA ALA A 17 8.36 -12.36 66.27
C ALA A 17 8.48 -11.68 64.89
N ARG A 18 9.61 -11.04 64.61
CA ARG A 18 9.89 -10.44 63.30
C ARG A 18 10.02 -11.51 62.22
N LEU A 19 10.66 -12.62 62.51
CA LEU A 19 10.79 -13.74 61.58
C LEU A 19 9.44 -14.37 61.24
N VAL A 20 8.58 -14.60 62.26
CA VAL A 20 7.22 -15.07 62.07
C VAL A 20 6.38 -14.09 61.27
N TYR A 21 6.52 -12.79 61.53
CA TYR A 21 5.84 -11.75 60.72
C TYR A 21 6.24 -11.82 59.24
N LEU A 22 7.54 -11.91 58.95
CA LEU A 22 8.05 -12.02 57.58
C LEU A 22 7.62 -13.33 56.89
N MET A 23 7.60 -14.44 57.65
CA MET A 23 7.26 -15.77 57.09
C MET A 23 5.76 -16.00 56.92
N ILE A 24 4.90 -15.30 57.65
CA ILE A 24 3.44 -15.52 57.60
C ILE A 24 2.74 -14.33 56.90
N PHE A 25 2.99 -13.10 57.33
CA PHE A 25 2.26 -11.94 56.86
C PHE A 25 2.85 -11.34 55.58
N ASP A 26 4.17 -11.32 55.46
CA ASP A 26 4.87 -10.79 54.27
C ASP A 26 5.31 -11.91 53.31
N ALA A 27 4.99 -13.18 53.60
CA ALA A 27 5.42 -14.34 52.82
C ALA A 27 5.05 -14.22 51.34
N ALA A 28 3.79 -13.85 51.06
CA ALA A 28 3.31 -13.67 49.68
C ALA A 28 4.06 -12.57 48.94
N TYR A 29 4.35 -11.45 49.61
CA TYR A 29 5.13 -10.35 49.02
C TYR A 29 6.55 -10.77 48.66
N TYR A 30 7.24 -11.45 49.62
CA TYR A 30 8.61 -11.91 49.38
C TYR A 30 8.70 -13.05 48.38
N GLN A 31 7.70 -13.97 48.38
CA GLN A 31 7.58 -15.01 47.36
C GLN A 31 7.39 -14.40 45.95
N GLN A 32 6.50 -13.43 45.81
CA GLN A 32 6.27 -12.74 44.53
C GLN A 32 7.52 -11.98 44.09
N LYS A 33 8.21 -11.29 45.02
CA LYS A 33 9.46 -10.60 44.76
C LYS A 33 10.60 -11.55 44.40
N ALA A 34 10.70 -12.71 45.05
CA ALA A 34 11.66 -13.76 44.70
C ALA A 34 11.33 -14.33 43.30
N LYS A 35 10.05 -14.62 43.04
CA LYS A 35 9.56 -15.09 41.77
C LYS A 35 9.95 -14.12 40.63
N THR A 36 9.68 -12.83 40.80
CA THR A 36 10.06 -11.78 39.80
C THR A 36 11.58 -11.63 39.62
N LEU A 37 12.38 -11.96 40.62
CA LEU A 37 13.84 -11.93 40.54
C LEU A 37 14.46 -13.18 39.90
N HIS A 38 13.78 -14.31 40.00
CA HIS A 38 14.26 -15.61 39.52
C HIS A 38 13.59 -16.09 38.24
N GLU A 39 12.43 -15.57 37.88
CA GLU A 39 11.76 -15.88 36.62
C GLU A 39 12.18 -14.89 35.53
N ARG A 40 12.57 -15.41 34.40
CA ARG A 40 12.80 -14.64 33.17
C ARG A 40 11.80 -15.07 32.12
N GLU A 41 11.12 -14.08 31.63
CA GLU A 41 10.24 -14.22 30.48
C GLU A 41 11.06 -14.06 29.20
N ARG A 42 10.99 -15.04 28.33
CA ARG A 42 11.56 -14.98 26.99
C ARG A 42 10.43 -15.13 25.98
N GLU A 43 10.26 -14.12 25.15
CA GLU A 43 9.26 -14.12 24.10
C GLU A 43 9.69 -15.04 22.95
N ILE A 44 8.77 -15.88 22.48
CA ILE A 44 8.89 -16.67 21.25
C ILE A 44 8.04 -15.95 20.20
N LYS A 45 8.66 -15.44 19.16
CA LYS A 45 7.90 -14.77 18.10
C LYS A 45 6.97 -15.73 17.37
N ALA A 46 5.72 -15.30 17.17
CA ALA A 46 4.79 -15.98 16.30
C ALA A 46 5.21 -15.85 14.84
N ALA A 47 4.97 -16.89 14.04
CA ALA A 47 5.05 -16.76 12.59
C ALA A 47 3.94 -15.83 12.12
N ARG A 48 4.30 -14.85 11.27
CA ARG A 48 3.34 -13.90 10.70
C ARG A 48 2.50 -14.58 9.63
N GLY A 49 1.21 -14.31 9.57
CA GLY A 49 0.30 -14.85 8.58
C GLY A 49 0.75 -14.56 7.15
N GLU A 50 0.44 -15.44 6.23
CA GLU A 50 0.77 -15.25 4.82
C GLU A 50 -0.14 -14.22 4.17
N ILE A 51 0.36 -13.56 3.11
CA ILE A 51 -0.48 -12.79 2.19
C ILE A 51 -0.50 -13.55 0.88
N ILE A 52 -1.69 -13.96 0.43
CA ILE A 52 -1.89 -14.70 -0.82
C ILE A 52 -2.70 -13.86 -1.80
N ASP A 53 -2.43 -14.03 -3.09
CA ASP A 53 -3.19 -13.39 -4.15
C ASP A 53 -4.60 -14.01 -4.29
N ARG A 54 -5.42 -13.49 -5.22
CA ARG A 54 -6.77 -13.99 -5.46
C ARG A 54 -6.83 -15.47 -5.89
N ASN A 55 -5.72 -16.00 -6.42
CA ASN A 55 -5.59 -17.37 -6.92
C ASN A 55 -4.88 -18.30 -5.93
N GLY A 56 -4.54 -17.80 -4.71
CA GLY A 56 -3.83 -18.56 -3.68
C GLY A 56 -2.30 -18.53 -3.81
N LYS A 57 -1.75 -17.69 -4.70
CA LYS A 57 -0.30 -17.55 -4.84
C LYS A 57 0.29 -16.72 -3.69
N VAL A 58 1.32 -17.24 -3.04
CA VAL A 58 1.93 -16.60 -1.87
C VAL A 58 2.73 -15.36 -2.30
N LEU A 59 2.34 -14.19 -1.81
CA LEU A 59 2.99 -12.90 -2.05
C LEU A 59 3.92 -12.48 -0.90
N ALA A 60 3.60 -12.89 0.33
CA ALA A 60 4.42 -12.66 1.52
C ALA A 60 4.32 -13.85 2.46
N THR A 61 5.45 -14.33 2.97
CA THR A 61 5.56 -15.46 3.88
C THR A 61 6.68 -15.23 4.89
N ASN A 62 7.09 -16.26 5.62
CA ASN A 62 8.18 -16.18 6.58
C ASN A 62 9.33 -17.11 6.15
N LYS A 63 10.55 -16.65 6.38
CA LYS A 63 11.76 -17.47 6.30
C LYS A 63 12.26 -17.76 7.70
N ALA A 64 12.50 -19.03 8.01
CA ALA A 64 13.11 -19.41 9.27
C ALA A 64 14.55 -18.88 9.34
N VAL A 65 14.86 -18.15 10.39
CA VAL A 65 16.17 -17.57 10.68
C VAL A 65 16.53 -17.84 12.14
N CYS A 66 17.75 -17.46 12.55
CA CYS A 66 18.18 -17.57 13.93
C CYS A 66 18.62 -16.22 14.49
N THR A 67 18.40 -16.01 15.77
CA THR A 67 19.02 -14.93 16.54
C THR A 67 20.14 -15.52 17.42
N ILE A 68 21.36 -15.03 17.22
CA ILE A 68 22.53 -15.44 18.00
C ILE A 68 22.70 -14.46 19.15
N SER A 69 22.82 -14.99 20.36
CA SER A 69 23.05 -14.21 21.57
C SER A 69 24.03 -14.93 22.51
N VAL A 70 24.62 -14.18 23.43
CA VAL A 70 25.56 -14.70 24.42
C VAL A 70 25.14 -14.33 25.82
N ILE A 71 25.43 -15.22 26.78
CA ILE A 71 25.26 -15.02 28.22
C ILE A 71 26.65 -14.98 28.84
N HIS A 72 27.12 -13.77 29.18
CA HIS A 72 28.48 -13.54 29.66
C HIS A 72 28.89 -14.47 30.81
N SER A 73 28.00 -14.68 31.79
CA SER A 73 28.29 -15.51 32.98
C SER A 73 28.41 -17.01 32.69
N GLN A 74 27.99 -17.47 31.52
CA GLN A 74 28.05 -18.89 31.09
C GLN A 74 29.23 -19.18 30.16
N ILE A 75 29.95 -18.14 29.68
CA ILE A 75 31.06 -18.32 28.75
C ILE A 75 32.30 -18.80 29.52
N THR A 76 32.81 -19.99 29.19
CA THR A 76 34.01 -20.57 29.80
C THR A 76 35.27 -20.22 29.00
N ASP A 77 35.19 -20.12 27.67
CA ASP A 77 36.30 -19.76 26.77
C ASP A 77 35.90 -18.60 25.84
N PRO A 78 36.08 -17.34 26.29
CA PRO A 78 35.68 -16.15 25.52
C PRO A 78 36.41 -16.07 24.14
N GLU A 79 37.67 -16.43 24.07
CA GLU A 79 38.45 -16.33 22.82
C GLU A 79 37.93 -17.29 21.75
N ARG A 80 37.60 -18.52 22.13
CA ARG A 80 36.98 -19.49 21.22
C ARG A 80 35.61 -19.01 20.73
N VAL A 81 34.77 -18.48 21.64
CA VAL A 81 33.46 -17.92 21.28
C VAL A 81 33.64 -16.77 20.29
N ILE A 82 34.54 -15.82 20.55
CA ILE A 82 34.80 -14.66 19.68
C ILE A 82 35.29 -15.14 18.31
N GLN A 83 36.22 -16.10 18.27
CA GLN A 83 36.74 -16.60 17.01
C GLN A 83 35.66 -17.25 16.16
N VAL A 84 34.91 -18.22 16.72
CA VAL A 84 33.87 -18.95 15.98
C VAL A 84 32.77 -18.03 15.50
N LEU A 85 32.28 -17.13 16.37
CA LEU A 85 31.19 -16.20 15.99
C LEU A 85 31.66 -15.18 14.93
N ALA A 86 32.94 -14.75 14.97
CA ALA A 86 33.50 -13.88 13.94
C ALA A 86 33.56 -14.56 12.57
N ASP A 87 34.05 -15.81 12.55
CA ASP A 87 34.24 -16.59 11.32
C ASP A 87 32.86 -16.96 10.69
N GLU A 88 31.91 -17.46 11.50
CA GLU A 88 30.61 -17.91 11.01
C GLU A 88 29.66 -16.74 10.63
N LEU A 89 29.74 -15.61 11.34
CA LEU A 89 28.85 -14.49 11.12
C LEU A 89 29.43 -13.41 10.19
N GLY A 90 30.73 -13.49 9.85
CA GLY A 90 31.41 -12.49 9.03
C GLY A 90 31.48 -11.13 9.69
N ILE A 91 31.62 -11.06 11.03
CA ILE A 91 31.70 -9.83 11.82
C ILE A 91 33.12 -9.69 12.37
N GLU A 92 33.63 -8.45 12.41
CA GLU A 92 34.94 -8.15 12.98
C GLU A 92 35.02 -8.62 14.43
N LYS A 93 36.13 -9.32 14.76
CA LYS A 93 36.38 -9.90 16.09
C LYS A 93 36.25 -8.89 17.22
N GLU A 94 36.70 -7.65 17.01
CA GLU A 94 36.65 -6.60 18.01
C GLU A 94 35.21 -6.20 18.35
N MET A 95 34.31 -6.19 17.35
CA MET A 95 32.89 -5.92 17.58
C MET A 95 32.22 -7.04 18.38
N ILE A 96 32.58 -8.31 18.11
CA ILE A 96 32.06 -9.45 18.86
C ILE A 96 32.64 -9.45 20.28
N ARG A 97 33.96 -9.20 20.43
CA ARG A 97 34.63 -9.08 21.74
C ARG A 97 33.91 -8.13 22.65
N LYS A 98 33.62 -6.92 22.17
CA LYS A 98 32.91 -5.89 22.92
C LYS A 98 31.56 -6.35 23.45
N ARG A 99 30.87 -7.21 22.70
CA ARG A 99 29.56 -7.77 23.08
C ARG A 99 29.70 -8.98 24.02
N VAL A 100 30.65 -9.85 23.77
CA VAL A 100 30.94 -11.05 24.59
C VAL A 100 31.42 -10.64 25.98
N GLU A 101 32.30 -9.64 26.08
CA GLU A 101 32.85 -9.14 27.35
C GLU A 101 31.89 -8.24 28.13
N LYS A 102 30.78 -7.79 27.51
CA LYS A 102 29.77 -7.00 28.18
C LYS A 102 29.07 -7.80 29.26
N VAL A 103 29.20 -7.38 30.50
CA VAL A 103 28.50 -7.98 31.65
C VAL A 103 27.01 -7.71 31.52
N SER A 104 26.30 -8.60 30.91
CA SER A 104 24.85 -8.59 30.75
C SER A 104 24.29 -9.99 30.93
N SER A 105 23.01 -10.07 31.27
CA SER A 105 22.34 -11.35 31.39
C SER A 105 22.20 -12.09 30.06
N ARG A 106 22.10 -11.33 28.97
CA ARG A 106 22.07 -11.83 27.61
C ARG A 106 22.32 -10.66 26.65
N GLU A 107 23.26 -10.82 25.73
CA GLU A 107 23.56 -9.83 24.71
C GLU A 107 23.32 -10.41 23.30
N LYS A 108 22.53 -9.73 22.48
CA LYS A 108 22.29 -10.13 21.09
C LYS A 108 23.54 -9.83 20.25
N ILE A 109 24.07 -10.83 19.57
CA ILE A 109 25.21 -10.69 18.65
C ILE A 109 24.71 -10.33 17.24
N LYS A 110 23.78 -11.15 16.69
CA LYS A 110 23.21 -10.93 15.36
C LYS A 110 21.82 -11.53 15.26
N THR A 111 20.90 -10.81 14.66
CA THR A 111 19.56 -11.28 14.29
C THR A 111 19.51 -11.64 12.81
N ASN A 112 18.45 -12.32 12.38
CA ASN A 112 18.24 -12.72 10.98
C ASN A 112 19.41 -13.50 10.38
N VAL A 113 20.03 -14.37 11.17
CA VAL A 113 21.06 -15.30 10.71
C VAL A 113 20.39 -16.46 10.00
N GLU A 114 20.90 -16.85 8.82
CA GLU A 114 20.37 -17.99 8.08
C GLU A 114 20.41 -19.26 8.93
N LYS A 115 19.37 -20.10 8.81
CA LYS A 115 19.18 -21.29 9.65
C LYS A 115 20.40 -22.22 9.60
N GLU A 116 20.97 -22.43 8.41
CA GLU A 116 22.15 -23.29 8.22
C GLU A 116 23.37 -22.77 8.99
N THR A 117 23.56 -21.45 9.06
CA THR A 117 24.62 -20.83 9.86
C THR A 117 24.33 -20.97 11.35
N GLY A 118 23.08 -20.79 11.76
CA GLY A 118 22.65 -21.03 13.15
C GLY A 118 22.89 -22.48 13.59
N ASP A 119 22.59 -23.45 12.74
CA ASP A 119 22.78 -24.87 13.01
C ASP A 119 24.27 -25.22 13.10
N ARG A 120 25.15 -24.63 12.24
CA ARG A 120 26.61 -24.78 12.38
C ARG A 120 27.11 -24.21 13.71
N ILE A 121 26.65 -23.00 14.10
CA ILE A 121 27.04 -22.42 15.40
C ILE A 121 26.58 -23.30 16.56
N ARG A 122 25.37 -23.87 16.49
CA ARG A 122 24.84 -24.79 17.51
C ARG A 122 25.72 -26.06 17.62
N ALA A 123 26.20 -26.59 16.50
CA ALA A 123 27.06 -27.79 16.46
C ALA A 123 28.46 -27.60 17.10
N TYR A 124 28.93 -26.37 17.31
CA TYR A 124 30.15 -26.10 18.08
C TYR A 124 29.99 -26.27 19.58
N GLU A 125 28.77 -26.41 20.09
CA GLU A 125 28.43 -26.58 21.52
C GLU A 125 29.16 -25.58 22.44
N LEU A 126 29.14 -24.29 22.07
CA LEU A 126 29.84 -23.23 22.79
C LEU A 126 29.08 -22.82 24.04
N ASP A 127 29.77 -22.94 25.21
CA ASP A 127 29.18 -22.48 26.48
C ASP A 127 28.79 -20.98 26.43
N GLY A 128 27.59 -20.67 26.89
CA GLY A 128 27.07 -19.30 26.93
C GLY A 128 26.62 -18.75 25.59
N VAL A 129 26.72 -19.49 24.48
CA VAL A 129 26.13 -19.10 23.18
C VAL A 129 24.75 -19.71 23.04
N LYS A 130 23.78 -18.88 22.70
CA LYS A 130 22.38 -19.29 22.47
C LYS A 130 22.00 -19.00 21.03
N VAL A 131 21.38 -19.97 20.38
CA VAL A 131 20.87 -19.92 19.01
C VAL A 131 19.37 -20.10 19.07
N ASP A 132 18.62 -18.98 19.04
CA ASP A 132 17.16 -19.02 19.08
C ASP A 132 16.60 -19.05 17.66
N GLU A 133 15.56 -19.85 17.47
CA GLU A 133 14.78 -19.82 16.26
C GLU A 133 13.98 -18.53 16.19
N ASP A 134 13.91 -17.94 15.01
CA ASP A 134 13.24 -16.69 14.74
C ASP A 134 12.65 -16.73 13.31
N PHE A 135 11.81 -15.78 12.98
CA PHE A 135 11.22 -15.64 11.65
C PHE A 135 11.53 -14.26 11.08
N LYS A 136 11.94 -14.26 9.80
CA LYS A 136 12.09 -13.04 9.01
C LYS A 136 10.99 -13.01 7.94
N ARG A 137 10.28 -11.91 7.81
CA ARG A 137 9.33 -11.71 6.72
C ARG A 137 10.06 -11.82 5.37
N TYR A 138 9.46 -12.54 4.43
CA TYR A 138 10.04 -12.82 3.13
C TYR A 138 8.99 -12.60 2.02
N TYR A 139 9.42 -11.93 0.97
CA TYR A 139 8.62 -11.58 -0.19
C TYR A 139 9.20 -12.27 -1.42
N PRO A 140 8.60 -13.39 -1.87
CA PRO A 140 9.17 -14.23 -2.94
C PRO A 140 9.45 -13.48 -4.24
N TYR A 141 8.69 -12.42 -4.51
CA TYR A 141 8.77 -11.67 -5.77
C TYR A 141 9.45 -10.30 -5.61
N GLY A 142 10.19 -10.09 -4.54
CA GLY A 142 11.05 -8.92 -4.33
C GLY A 142 10.30 -7.59 -4.41
N ASN A 143 10.27 -6.97 -5.58
CA ASN A 143 9.71 -5.64 -5.79
C ASN A 143 8.23 -5.63 -6.21
N LEU A 144 7.60 -6.79 -6.43
CA LEU A 144 6.21 -6.87 -6.90
C LEU A 144 5.25 -6.20 -5.91
N ALA A 145 4.50 -5.21 -6.38
CA ALA A 145 3.49 -4.47 -5.59
C ALA A 145 4.05 -3.93 -4.25
N SER A 146 5.33 -3.51 -4.23
CA SER A 146 6.06 -3.19 -3.00
C SER A 146 5.36 -2.13 -2.14
N LYS A 147 4.75 -1.12 -2.76
CA LYS A 147 4.05 -0.02 -2.09
C LYS A 147 2.61 -0.35 -1.68
N VAL A 148 2.13 -1.54 -2.08
CA VAL A 148 0.84 -2.10 -1.67
C VAL A 148 1.03 -3.11 -0.55
N LEU A 149 1.84 -4.15 -0.78
CA LEU A 149 2.13 -5.15 0.25
C LEU A 149 2.72 -4.50 1.50
N GLY A 150 3.70 -3.63 1.30
CA GLY A 150 4.44 -3.05 2.41
C GLY A 150 5.43 -4.03 3.02
N PHE A 151 6.02 -3.66 4.13
CA PHE A 151 7.03 -4.46 4.81
C PHE A 151 6.90 -4.37 6.32
N THR A 152 7.61 -5.26 7.03
CA THR A 152 7.65 -5.34 8.49
C THR A 152 8.93 -4.75 9.06
N GLY A 153 8.85 -4.26 10.29
CA GLY A 153 10.01 -3.87 11.08
C GLY A 153 10.74 -5.06 11.73
N GLY A 154 11.78 -4.76 12.50
CA GLY A 154 12.59 -5.78 13.21
C GLY A 154 11.79 -6.59 14.24
N ASP A 155 10.72 -6.03 14.78
CA ASP A 155 9.84 -6.66 15.77
C ASP A 155 8.63 -7.37 15.12
N ASN A 156 8.72 -7.66 13.82
CA ASN A 156 7.68 -8.34 13.03
C ASN A 156 6.36 -7.55 12.92
N GLN A 157 6.34 -6.25 13.26
CA GLN A 157 5.18 -5.39 13.08
C GLN A 157 5.15 -4.79 11.68
N GLY A 158 3.96 -4.63 11.09
CA GLY A 158 3.78 -3.95 9.81
C GLY A 158 4.13 -2.46 9.90
N ILE A 159 4.88 -1.95 8.91
CA ILE A 159 5.30 -0.54 8.86
C ILE A 159 4.48 0.25 7.85
N ILE A 160 4.27 -0.27 6.65
CA ILE A 160 3.46 0.35 5.59
C ILE A 160 2.59 -0.71 4.89
N GLY A 161 1.70 -0.26 4.01
CA GLY A 161 0.92 -1.12 3.12
C GLY A 161 -0.10 -2.01 3.82
N LEU A 162 -0.36 -3.16 3.22
CA LEU A 162 -1.26 -4.18 3.77
C LEU A 162 -0.72 -4.81 5.05
N GLU A 163 0.60 -4.91 5.18
CA GLU A 163 1.26 -5.39 6.38
C GLU A 163 0.82 -4.63 7.64
N VAL A 164 0.76 -3.30 7.59
CA VAL A 164 0.28 -2.50 8.72
C VAL A 164 -1.24 -2.43 8.78
N LYS A 165 -1.92 -2.44 7.64
CA LYS A 165 -3.38 -2.33 7.60
C LYS A 165 -4.07 -3.54 8.22
N TYR A 166 -3.53 -4.73 7.96
CA TYR A 166 -4.07 -6.01 8.42
C TYR A 166 -3.24 -6.62 9.56
N GLU A 167 -2.51 -5.77 10.33
CA GLU A 167 -1.67 -6.18 11.45
C GLU A 167 -2.39 -7.11 12.44
N ASN A 168 -3.66 -6.84 12.75
CA ASN A 168 -4.43 -7.61 13.73
C ASN A 168 -4.64 -9.07 13.35
N TYR A 169 -4.71 -9.36 12.04
CA TYR A 169 -4.81 -10.73 11.53
C TYR A 169 -3.42 -11.35 11.33
N LEU A 170 -2.51 -10.58 10.74
CA LEU A 170 -1.21 -11.09 10.30
C LEU A 170 -0.22 -11.36 11.44
N LYS A 171 -0.26 -10.59 12.53
CA LYS A 171 0.78 -10.60 13.56
C LYS A 171 0.88 -11.90 14.34
N GLY A 172 -0.24 -12.58 14.57
CA GLY A 172 -0.32 -13.71 15.51
C GLY A 172 -0.17 -13.29 16.99
N VAL A 173 0.00 -14.28 17.85
CA VAL A 173 0.22 -14.07 19.29
C VAL A 173 1.53 -14.72 19.69
N ASN A 174 2.48 -13.92 20.18
CA ASN A 174 3.77 -14.43 20.60
C ASN A 174 3.62 -15.39 21.77
N GLY A 175 4.41 -16.45 21.76
CA GLY A 175 4.57 -17.37 22.86
C GLY A 175 5.57 -16.86 23.91
N MET A 176 5.73 -17.59 24.98
CA MET A 176 6.59 -17.22 26.09
C MET A 176 7.25 -18.45 26.72
N ILE A 177 8.53 -18.33 27.03
CA ILE A 177 9.26 -19.30 27.86
C ILE A 177 9.57 -18.63 29.18
N LEU A 178 9.10 -19.25 30.28
CA LEU A 178 9.47 -18.86 31.62
C LEU A 178 10.64 -19.77 32.08
N THR A 179 11.82 -19.16 32.26
CA THR A 179 12.98 -19.87 32.81
C THR A 179 13.28 -19.39 34.22
N THR A 180 13.62 -20.31 35.12
CA THR A 180 14.07 -19.96 36.47
C THR A 180 15.59 -19.75 36.45
N THR A 181 16.04 -18.60 36.95
CA THR A 181 17.45 -18.25 37.06
C THR A 181 17.89 -18.14 38.54
N ASP A 182 19.18 -18.39 38.80
CA ASP A 182 19.77 -18.07 40.09
C ASP A 182 19.92 -16.56 40.32
N ALA A 183 20.39 -16.15 41.50
CA ALA A 183 20.62 -14.74 41.83
C ALA A 183 21.67 -14.05 40.95
N ARG A 184 22.44 -14.79 40.15
CA ARG A 184 23.42 -14.31 39.18
C ARG A 184 22.86 -14.27 37.75
N GLY A 185 21.60 -14.70 37.57
CA GLY A 185 20.93 -14.75 36.25
C GLY A 185 21.32 -15.97 35.40
N ILE A 186 21.87 -17.02 36.00
CA ILE A 186 22.19 -18.28 35.32
C ILE A 186 20.94 -19.17 35.35
N GLU A 187 20.54 -19.70 34.20
CA GLU A 187 19.42 -20.67 34.10
C GLU A 187 19.72 -21.94 34.92
N LEU A 188 18.77 -22.35 35.72
CA LEU A 188 18.90 -23.55 36.52
C LEU A 188 18.53 -24.77 35.69
N ALA A 189 19.47 -25.69 35.50
CA ALA A 189 19.37 -26.83 34.58
C ALA A 189 18.23 -27.83 34.90
N ASP A 190 17.71 -27.86 36.12
CA ASP A 190 16.71 -28.84 36.58
C ASP A 190 15.30 -28.25 36.80
N THR A 191 15.01 -27.03 36.36
CA THR A 191 13.68 -26.44 36.46
C THR A 191 12.87 -26.71 35.22
N LEU A 192 11.59 -27.14 35.38
CA LEU A 192 10.62 -27.24 34.30
C LEU A 192 10.46 -25.86 33.64
N GLU A 193 10.76 -25.78 32.35
CA GLU A 193 10.43 -24.62 31.55
C GLU A 193 8.91 -24.58 31.33
N ASP A 194 8.24 -23.55 31.84
CA ASP A 194 6.85 -23.28 31.49
C ASP A 194 6.87 -22.59 30.09
N ARG A 195 6.36 -23.30 29.08
CA ARG A 195 6.32 -22.84 27.71
C ARG A 195 4.88 -22.62 27.25
N VAL A 196 4.59 -21.41 26.79
CA VAL A 196 3.38 -21.08 26.07
C VAL A 196 3.76 -20.99 24.59
N GLU A 197 3.19 -21.88 23.78
CA GLU A 197 3.47 -21.88 22.34
C GLU A 197 2.91 -20.63 21.67
N PRO A 198 3.61 -20.07 20.67
CA PRO A 198 3.09 -18.97 19.87
C PRO A 198 1.93 -19.44 18.99
N VAL A 199 0.97 -18.55 18.75
CA VAL A 199 -0.11 -18.77 17.77
C VAL A 199 0.22 -17.97 16.52
N SER A 200 0.35 -18.65 15.39
CA SER A 200 0.64 -18.01 14.09
C SER A 200 -0.46 -17.03 13.70
N GLY A 201 -0.10 -16.00 12.94
CA GLY A 201 -1.07 -15.07 12.37
C GLY A 201 -1.84 -15.69 11.20
N ASP A 202 -3.05 -15.17 10.97
CA ASP A 202 -3.96 -15.65 9.95
C ASP A 202 -3.54 -15.25 8.54
N THR A 203 -3.89 -16.07 7.55
CA THR A 203 -3.59 -15.81 6.14
C THR A 203 -4.59 -14.83 5.56
N LEU A 204 -4.07 -13.75 4.98
CA LEU A 204 -4.85 -12.74 4.27
C LEU A 204 -4.88 -13.04 2.76
N GLN A 205 -6.07 -13.28 2.21
CA GLN A 205 -6.27 -13.31 0.77
C GLN A 205 -6.61 -11.91 0.26
N VAL A 206 -5.87 -11.48 -0.78
CA VAL A 206 -6.08 -10.18 -1.42
C VAL A 206 -6.59 -10.32 -2.85
N SER A 207 -7.19 -9.25 -3.38
CA SER A 207 -7.70 -9.17 -4.74
C SER A 207 -6.61 -9.02 -5.80
N LEU A 208 -5.37 -8.72 -5.41
CA LEU A 208 -4.24 -8.70 -6.34
C LEU A 208 -4.17 -10.02 -7.10
N ASP A 209 -3.90 -9.91 -8.38
CA ASP A 209 -3.62 -11.05 -9.26
C ASP A 209 -2.16 -10.95 -9.69
N TYR A 210 -1.37 -11.95 -9.32
CA TYR A 210 0.06 -11.96 -9.62
C TYR A 210 0.35 -11.74 -11.12
N ASN A 211 -0.38 -12.43 -12.01
CA ASN A 211 -0.13 -12.34 -13.44
C ASN A 211 -0.51 -10.95 -13.99
N ILE A 212 -1.65 -10.40 -13.54
CA ILE A 212 -2.08 -9.06 -13.96
C ILE A 212 -1.11 -7.99 -13.43
N GLN A 213 -0.66 -8.14 -12.18
CA GLN A 213 0.33 -7.23 -11.56
C GLN A 213 1.65 -7.28 -12.33
N GLU A 214 2.13 -8.46 -12.71
CA GLU A 214 3.38 -8.66 -13.45
C GLU A 214 3.31 -8.04 -14.85
N TYR A 215 2.24 -8.31 -15.62
CA TYR A 215 2.04 -7.67 -16.93
C TYR A 215 2.02 -6.14 -16.84
N ALA A 216 1.31 -5.61 -15.84
CA ALA A 216 1.21 -4.18 -15.64
C ALA A 216 2.54 -3.56 -15.19
N GLN A 217 3.32 -4.26 -14.36
CA GLN A 217 4.65 -3.80 -13.93
C GLN A 217 5.62 -3.74 -15.09
N GLN A 218 5.69 -4.79 -15.92
CA GLN A 218 6.53 -4.79 -17.13
C GLN A 218 6.15 -3.66 -18.09
N ALA A 219 4.85 -3.42 -18.29
CA ALA A 219 4.38 -2.31 -19.11
C ALA A 219 4.76 -0.93 -18.53
N ALA A 220 4.72 -0.79 -17.20
CA ALA A 220 5.12 0.45 -16.52
C ALA A 220 6.64 0.70 -16.63
N GLU A 221 7.44 -0.31 -16.38
CA GLU A 221 8.91 -0.24 -16.46
C GLU A 221 9.35 0.10 -17.90
N LYS A 222 8.76 -0.56 -18.89
CA LYS A 222 9.02 -0.29 -20.32
C LYS A 222 8.73 1.16 -20.69
N VAL A 223 7.54 1.68 -20.38
CA VAL A 223 7.20 3.07 -20.73
C VAL A 223 7.98 4.08 -19.92
N MET A 224 8.35 3.76 -18.67
CA MET A 224 9.19 4.61 -17.82
C MET A 224 10.58 4.79 -18.44
N GLU A 225 11.18 3.71 -18.92
CA GLU A 225 12.48 3.74 -19.61
C GLU A 225 12.38 4.46 -20.96
N GLU A 226 11.43 4.06 -21.82
CA GLU A 226 11.25 4.64 -23.16
C GLU A 226 10.97 6.15 -23.15
N LYS A 227 10.29 6.63 -22.09
CA LYS A 227 9.92 8.04 -21.93
C LYS A 227 10.79 8.79 -20.94
N GLN A 228 11.75 8.13 -20.30
CA GLN A 228 12.56 8.71 -19.24
C GLN A 228 11.66 9.45 -18.23
N ALA A 229 10.55 8.80 -17.85
CA ALA A 229 9.55 9.36 -16.97
C ALA A 229 9.99 9.30 -15.50
N ASP A 230 9.59 10.29 -14.70
CA ASP A 230 9.91 10.32 -13.26
C ASP A 230 9.21 9.19 -12.49
N ALA A 231 8.00 8.83 -12.92
CA ALA A 231 7.21 7.76 -12.33
C ALA A 231 6.08 7.30 -13.27
N VAL A 232 5.62 6.07 -13.06
CA VAL A 232 4.43 5.53 -13.73
C VAL A 232 3.51 4.89 -12.70
N VAL A 233 2.23 5.24 -12.75
CA VAL A 233 1.17 4.62 -11.95
C VAL A 233 0.24 3.86 -12.87
N ILE A 234 -0.04 2.59 -12.55
CA ILE A 234 -1.07 1.80 -13.23
C ILE A 234 -2.00 1.21 -12.17
N LEU A 235 -3.30 1.40 -12.38
CA LEU A 235 -4.36 0.84 -11.55
C LEU A 235 -5.27 -0.04 -12.41
N ILE A 236 -5.50 -1.29 -12.00
CA ILE A 236 -6.41 -2.22 -12.67
C ILE A 236 -7.43 -2.71 -11.66
N LEU A 237 -8.71 -2.42 -11.93
CA LEU A 237 -9.81 -2.68 -10.99
C LEU A 237 -10.95 -3.44 -11.69
N ASN A 238 -11.70 -4.18 -10.88
CA ASN A 238 -13.03 -4.65 -11.27
C ASN A 238 -14.06 -3.53 -11.02
N PRO A 239 -14.66 -2.93 -12.05
CA PRO A 239 -15.62 -1.84 -11.87
C PRO A 239 -16.90 -2.27 -11.17
N LYS A 240 -17.23 -3.55 -11.15
CA LYS A 240 -18.44 -4.09 -10.49
C LYS A 240 -18.24 -4.32 -9.00
N THR A 241 -17.06 -4.80 -8.58
CA THR A 241 -16.78 -5.18 -7.18
C THR A 241 -15.99 -4.12 -6.42
N GLY A 242 -15.06 -3.44 -7.06
CA GLY A 242 -14.07 -2.56 -6.46
C GLY A 242 -12.76 -3.27 -6.11
N GLU A 243 -12.66 -4.58 -6.37
CA GLU A 243 -11.42 -5.34 -6.24
C GLU A 243 -10.31 -4.73 -7.10
N ILE A 244 -9.13 -4.56 -6.53
CA ILE A 244 -7.94 -4.04 -7.22
C ILE A 244 -7.10 -5.25 -7.63
N TYR A 245 -7.02 -5.52 -8.94
CA TYR A 245 -6.26 -6.63 -9.50
C TYR A 245 -4.78 -6.33 -9.62
N ALA A 246 -4.44 -5.06 -9.87
CA ALA A 246 -3.07 -4.57 -9.90
C ALA A 246 -2.97 -3.09 -9.49
N CYS A 247 -1.87 -2.75 -8.84
CA CYS A 247 -1.54 -1.39 -8.44
C CYS A 247 -0.03 -1.18 -8.50
N ILE A 248 0.43 -0.56 -9.58
CA ILE A 248 1.83 -0.29 -9.86
C ILE A 248 2.17 1.15 -9.52
N ASN A 249 3.31 1.35 -8.89
CA ASN A 249 3.88 2.65 -8.56
C ASN A 249 5.38 2.69 -8.90
N ALA A 250 5.71 2.56 -10.18
CA ALA A 250 7.09 2.54 -10.64
C ALA A 250 7.81 3.89 -10.40
N PRO A 251 9.09 3.87 -9.96
CA PRO A 251 9.88 2.71 -9.64
C PRO A 251 9.46 2.04 -8.32
N GLU A 252 9.39 0.72 -8.33
CA GLU A 252 9.18 -0.09 -7.11
C GLU A 252 10.49 -0.30 -6.37
N PHE A 253 10.46 -0.88 -5.15
CA PHE A 253 11.66 -1.18 -4.34
C PHE A 253 11.63 -2.63 -3.85
N ASP A 254 12.79 -3.19 -3.48
CA ASP A 254 12.87 -4.55 -2.95
C ASP A 254 12.34 -4.62 -1.51
N LEU A 255 11.25 -5.36 -1.32
CA LEU A 255 10.62 -5.60 -0.02
C LEU A 255 11.52 -6.38 0.95
N ASN A 256 12.46 -7.17 0.46
CA ASN A 256 13.43 -7.90 1.29
C ASN A 256 14.58 -7.00 1.77
N ALA A 257 14.74 -5.80 1.17
CA ALA A 257 15.75 -4.80 1.53
C ALA A 257 15.18 -3.37 1.56
N PRO A 258 14.07 -3.11 2.31
CA PRO A 258 13.26 -1.89 2.20
C PRO A 258 13.98 -0.62 2.65
N PHE A 259 15.09 -0.73 3.37
CA PHE A 259 15.90 0.40 3.84
C PHE A 259 17.12 0.68 2.97
N THR A 260 17.23 -0.01 1.83
CA THR A 260 18.32 0.19 0.86
C THR A 260 17.88 1.19 -0.20
N LEU A 261 18.57 2.34 -0.25
CA LEU A 261 18.35 3.33 -1.31
C LEU A 261 18.94 2.85 -2.65
N PRO A 262 18.44 3.37 -3.77
CA PRO A 262 18.99 3.08 -5.10
C PRO A 262 20.49 3.38 -5.17
N ALA A 263 21.22 2.58 -5.93
CA ALA A 263 22.68 2.71 -6.08
C ALA A 263 23.08 4.14 -6.51
N GLY A 264 24.11 4.69 -5.87
CA GLY A 264 24.64 6.03 -6.15
C GLY A 264 24.03 7.17 -5.32
N THR A 265 23.06 6.88 -4.45
CA THR A 265 22.42 7.89 -3.61
C THR A 265 23.02 7.99 -2.19
N ASP A 266 23.72 6.95 -1.71
CA ASP A 266 24.13 6.82 -0.30
C ASP A 266 25.39 7.63 0.11
N ALA A 267 26.17 8.18 -0.80
CA ALA A 267 27.58 8.53 -0.51
C ALA A 267 27.80 9.80 0.33
N ALA A 268 26.77 10.61 0.62
CA ALA A 268 26.93 11.88 1.33
C ALA A 268 25.71 12.34 2.14
N LEU A 269 24.71 11.48 2.38
CA LEU A 269 23.46 11.87 3.03
C LEU A 269 23.59 11.77 4.57
N ASN A 270 23.05 12.77 5.27
CA ASN A 270 22.80 12.64 6.70
C ASN A 270 21.56 11.79 6.98
N ASP A 271 21.31 11.43 8.25
CA ASP A 271 20.21 10.54 8.64
C ASP A 271 18.83 11.11 8.27
N GLU A 272 18.62 12.43 8.36
CA GLU A 272 17.35 13.09 8.00
C GLU A 272 17.11 13.04 6.49
N GLU A 273 18.13 13.30 5.68
CA GLU A 273 18.06 13.21 4.22
C GLU A 273 17.82 11.78 3.77
N LYS A 274 18.51 10.82 4.38
CA LYS A 274 18.29 9.39 4.13
C LYS A 274 16.86 8.98 4.44
N GLN A 275 16.34 9.37 5.59
CA GLN A 275 14.95 9.07 5.98
C GLN A 275 13.94 9.71 5.02
N ALA A 276 14.19 10.96 4.59
CA ALA A 276 13.33 11.64 3.62
C ALA A 276 13.29 10.89 2.27
N MET A 277 14.44 10.41 1.78
CA MET A 277 14.52 9.61 0.55
C MET A 277 13.82 8.25 0.69
N LEU A 278 13.97 7.56 1.82
CA LEU A 278 13.26 6.33 2.11
C LEU A 278 11.74 6.55 2.11
N ASN A 279 11.26 7.59 2.78
CA ASN A 279 9.85 7.95 2.79
C ASN A 279 9.33 8.25 1.37
N GLN A 280 10.14 8.89 0.53
CA GLN A 280 9.79 9.13 -0.88
C GLN A 280 9.75 7.83 -1.68
N MET A 281 10.69 6.91 -1.46
CA MET A 281 10.76 5.60 -2.11
C MET A 281 9.54 4.72 -1.76
N TRP A 282 9.11 4.74 -0.50
CA TRP A 282 7.97 3.96 -0.02
C TRP A 282 6.60 4.55 -0.39
N ARG A 283 6.58 5.77 -0.92
CA ARG A 283 5.35 6.51 -1.19
C ARG A 283 4.51 5.88 -2.29
N ASN A 284 3.26 5.55 -1.98
CA ASN A 284 2.28 5.04 -2.93
C ASN A 284 1.54 6.20 -3.61
N ARG A 285 1.99 6.59 -4.80
CA ARG A 285 1.42 7.72 -5.56
C ARG A 285 -0.05 7.53 -5.92
N SER A 286 -0.51 6.28 -5.99
CA SER A 286 -1.91 5.99 -6.32
C SER A 286 -2.89 6.58 -5.31
N ILE A 287 -2.47 6.73 -4.06
CA ILE A 287 -3.31 7.18 -2.94
C ILE A 287 -2.71 8.34 -2.14
N ASN A 288 -1.37 8.47 -2.09
CA ASN A 288 -0.71 9.49 -1.25
C ASN A 288 -0.50 10.82 -1.98
N ASP A 289 -0.57 10.83 -3.31
CA ASP A 289 -0.35 12.03 -4.14
C ASP A 289 -1.64 12.46 -4.82
N THR A 290 -1.83 13.77 -4.90
CA THR A 290 -2.93 14.37 -5.66
C THR A 290 -2.39 15.03 -6.93
N TYR A 291 -3.22 15.06 -7.97
CA TYR A 291 -2.90 15.72 -9.25
C TYR A 291 -4.15 16.32 -9.88
N GLU A 292 -3.98 17.24 -10.80
CA GLU A 292 -5.09 17.72 -11.63
C GLU A 292 -5.42 16.63 -12.67
N PRO A 293 -6.63 16.02 -12.63
CA PRO A 293 -6.96 14.86 -13.48
C PRO A 293 -7.10 15.22 -14.97
N GLY A 294 -7.22 16.49 -15.29
CA GLY A 294 -7.40 16.97 -16.64
C GLY A 294 -8.59 16.33 -17.34
N SER A 295 -8.45 16.05 -18.63
CA SER A 295 -9.57 15.61 -19.48
C SER A 295 -10.20 14.26 -19.12
N ILE A 296 -9.59 13.42 -18.25
CA ILE A 296 -10.29 12.24 -17.72
C ILE A 296 -11.50 12.70 -16.90
N PHE A 297 -11.40 13.80 -16.18
CA PHE A 297 -12.48 14.33 -15.37
C PHE A 297 -13.72 14.78 -16.19
N LYS A 298 -13.56 15.02 -17.48
CA LYS A 298 -14.70 15.34 -18.38
C LYS A 298 -15.79 14.26 -18.36
N VAL A 299 -15.43 13.00 -18.08
CA VAL A 299 -16.43 11.92 -17.96
C VAL A 299 -17.38 12.15 -16.79
N PHE A 300 -16.86 12.72 -15.69
CA PHE A 300 -17.67 13.16 -14.55
C PHE A 300 -18.64 14.30 -14.95
N THR A 301 -18.12 15.37 -15.56
CA THR A 301 -18.91 16.52 -15.98
C THR A 301 -20.00 16.12 -16.97
N ALA A 302 -19.65 15.30 -17.97
CA ALA A 302 -20.57 14.76 -18.96
C ALA A 302 -21.69 13.94 -18.30
N SER A 303 -21.34 13.03 -17.40
CA SER A 303 -22.33 12.17 -16.73
C SER A 303 -23.28 12.95 -15.82
N ALA A 304 -22.77 13.93 -15.08
CA ALA A 304 -23.60 14.80 -14.24
C ALA A 304 -24.56 15.67 -15.08
N ALA A 305 -24.07 16.19 -16.20
CA ALA A 305 -24.88 17.02 -17.11
C ALA A 305 -25.98 16.22 -17.82
N LEU A 306 -25.70 14.99 -18.25
CA LEU A 306 -26.69 14.07 -18.81
C LEU A 306 -27.72 13.66 -17.76
N GLU A 307 -27.29 13.34 -16.53
CA GLU A 307 -28.18 12.93 -15.44
C GLU A 307 -29.14 14.04 -15.00
N GLU A 308 -28.69 15.30 -14.98
CA GLU A 308 -29.53 16.47 -14.69
C GLU A 308 -30.32 16.95 -15.92
N GLY A 309 -30.12 16.34 -17.10
CA GLY A 309 -30.84 16.68 -18.33
C GLY A 309 -30.50 18.07 -18.88
N VAL A 310 -29.38 18.69 -18.44
CA VAL A 310 -28.93 20.00 -18.92
C VAL A 310 -28.22 19.96 -20.27
N VAL A 311 -27.91 18.73 -20.73
CA VAL A 311 -27.35 18.44 -22.05
C VAL A 311 -27.93 17.14 -22.59
N LYS A 312 -28.07 17.05 -23.93
CA LYS A 312 -28.45 15.85 -24.68
C LYS A 312 -27.33 15.47 -25.64
N GLU A 313 -27.31 14.22 -26.11
CA GLU A 313 -26.28 13.69 -27.00
C GLU A 313 -26.18 14.45 -28.32
N GLU A 314 -27.32 14.92 -28.84
CA GLU A 314 -27.47 15.67 -30.09
C GLU A 314 -27.24 17.19 -29.97
N ASP A 315 -27.13 17.73 -28.74
CA ASP A 315 -26.87 19.16 -28.53
C ASP A 315 -25.62 19.60 -29.27
N THR A 316 -25.69 20.72 -29.98
CA THR A 316 -24.57 21.25 -30.77
C THR A 316 -23.87 22.41 -30.07
N PHE A 317 -22.57 22.46 -30.25
CA PHE A 317 -21.67 23.43 -29.66
C PHE A 317 -20.72 23.97 -30.75
N TYR A 318 -20.12 25.16 -30.52
CA TYR A 318 -19.14 25.72 -31.40
C TYR A 318 -17.82 25.98 -30.69
N CYS A 319 -16.74 25.44 -31.24
CA CYS A 319 -15.37 25.62 -30.75
C CYS A 319 -14.49 26.42 -31.71
N PRO A 320 -14.23 27.70 -31.44
CA PRO A 320 -13.29 28.51 -32.24
C PRO A 320 -11.82 28.34 -31.82
N GLY A 321 -11.51 27.33 -30.97
CA GLY A 321 -10.19 27.11 -30.39
C GLY A 321 -10.00 27.73 -29.01
N TYR A 322 -11.01 28.40 -28.46
CA TYR A 322 -11.04 28.97 -27.12
C TYR A 322 -12.48 29.30 -26.67
N LYS A 323 -12.64 29.52 -25.37
CA LYS A 323 -13.86 30.12 -24.77
C LYS A 323 -13.44 31.32 -23.93
N LEU A 324 -14.14 32.44 -24.09
CA LEU A 324 -14.00 33.60 -23.19
C LEU A 324 -14.94 33.40 -22.00
N VAL A 325 -14.40 33.45 -20.79
CA VAL A 325 -15.13 33.39 -19.52
C VAL A 325 -14.70 34.59 -18.70
N GLU A 326 -15.61 35.53 -18.49
CA GLU A 326 -15.29 36.86 -17.94
C GLU A 326 -14.16 37.50 -18.78
N ASP A 327 -13.04 37.86 -18.16
CA ASP A 327 -11.85 38.43 -18.81
C ASP A 327 -10.81 37.36 -19.25
N ARG A 328 -11.08 36.08 -19.01
CA ARG A 328 -10.14 34.99 -19.24
C ARG A 328 -10.40 34.28 -20.57
N ARG A 329 -9.36 34.18 -21.39
CA ARG A 329 -9.38 33.38 -22.62
C ARG A 329 -8.85 31.98 -22.31
N ILE A 330 -9.74 30.98 -22.20
CA ILE A 330 -9.42 29.57 -21.92
C ILE A 330 -9.30 28.83 -23.25
N ARG A 331 -8.12 28.28 -23.55
CA ARG A 331 -7.80 27.66 -24.86
C ARG A 331 -8.28 26.21 -24.92
N CYS A 332 -8.68 25.78 -26.12
CA CYS A 332 -8.81 24.39 -26.46
C CYS A 332 -7.42 23.77 -26.74
N ALA A 333 -7.27 22.44 -26.60
CA ALA A 333 -6.08 21.73 -27.04
C ALA A 333 -5.83 21.92 -28.53
N ARG A 334 -6.90 21.91 -29.35
CA ARG A 334 -6.86 22.30 -30.76
C ARG A 334 -7.08 23.80 -30.87
N THR A 335 -6.02 24.56 -30.95
CA THR A 335 -6.04 26.04 -30.97
C THR A 335 -6.71 26.64 -32.21
N THR A 336 -6.79 25.88 -33.32
CA THR A 336 -7.54 26.26 -34.55
C THR A 336 -9.05 26.04 -34.43
N GLY A 337 -9.48 25.40 -33.34
CA GLY A 337 -10.87 25.05 -33.09
C GLY A 337 -11.33 23.75 -33.74
N HIS A 338 -12.42 23.20 -33.24
CA HIS A 338 -13.10 22.03 -33.80
C HIS A 338 -14.26 22.42 -34.72
N GLY A 339 -14.66 23.71 -34.69
CA GLY A 339 -15.85 24.18 -35.40
C GLY A 339 -17.14 23.77 -34.68
N SER A 340 -18.17 23.47 -35.47
CA SER A 340 -19.44 22.95 -34.94
C SER A 340 -19.32 21.46 -34.66
N GLU A 341 -19.66 21.04 -33.45
CA GLU A 341 -19.60 19.65 -33.00
C GLU A 341 -20.78 19.31 -32.08
N THR A 342 -21.24 18.08 -32.13
CA THR A 342 -22.25 17.59 -31.17
C THR A 342 -21.62 17.40 -29.79
N PHE A 343 -22.44 17.20 -28.75
CA PHE A 343 -21.95 16.86 -27.42
C PHE A 343 -21.06 15.61 -27.46
N VAL A 344 -21.49 14.56 -28.16
CA VAL A 344 -20.71 13.32 -28.32
C VAL A 344 -19.36 13.60 -28.96
N GLN A 345 -19.32 14.37 -30.07
CA GLN A 345 -18.07 14.78 -30.72
C GLN A 345 -17.19 15.62 -29.80
N GLY A 346 -17.78 16.47 -28.95
CA GLY A 346 -17.06 17.23 -27.94
C GLY A 346 -16.37 16.35 -26.90
N VAL A 347 -16.96 15.20 -26.55
CA VAL A 347 -16.34 14.17 -25.68
C VAL A 347 -15.23 13.44 -26.42
N GLN A 348 -15.46 13.01 -27.67
CA GLN A 348 -14.50 12.32 -28.55
C GLN A 348 -13.24 13.18 -28.78
N ASN A 349 -13.44 14.46 -29.12
CA ASN A 349 -12.38 15.43 -29.38
C ASN A 349 -11.77 16.01 -28.09
N SER A 350 -12.35 15.68 -26.94
CA SER A 350 -11.93 16.26 -25.65
C SER A 350 -11.94 17.81 -25.65
N CYS A 351 -12.97 18.41 -26.23
CA CYS A 351 -13.06 19.85 -26.50
C CYS A 351 -13.28 20.65 -25.20
N ASN A 352 -12.34 21.54 -24.84
CA ASN A 352 -12.48 22.38 -23.64
C ASN A 352 -13.66 23.36 -23.73
N PRO A 353 -13.86 24.13 -24.84
CA PRO A 353 -15.03 25.01 -24.97
C PRO A 353 -16.38 24.34 -24.76
N VAL A 354 -16.55 23.10 -25.27
CA VAL A 354 -17.77 22.32 -25.02
C VAL A 354 -17.94 22.06 -23.54
N PHE A 355 -16.90 21.57 -22.87
CA PHE A 355 -16.97 21.21 -21.43
C PHE A 355 -17.11 22.43 -20.52
N ILE A 356 -16.56 23.59 -20.90
CA ILE A 356 -16.81 24.85 -20.19
C ILE A 356 -18.31 25.17 -20.26
N GLU A 357 -18.92 25.09 -21.43
CA GLU A 357 -20.33 25.39 -21.59
C GLU A 357 -21.23 24.37 -20.86
N VAL A 358 -20.90 23.08 -20.96
CA VAL A 358 -21.60 22.01 -20.23
C VAL A 358 -21.51 22.21 -18.71
N GLY A 359 -20.31 22.56 -18.19
CA GLY A 359 -20.13 22.85 -16.77
C GLY A 359 -20.88 24.09 -16.29
N MET A 360 -20.95 25.12 -17.15
CA MET A 360 -21.75 26.33 -16.86
C MET A 360 -23.25 26.03 -16.85
N ARG A 361 -23.75 25.17 -17.75
CA ARG A 361 -25.15 24.70 -17.73
C ARG A 361 -25.45 23.85 -16.51
N LEU A 362 -24.49 23.01 -16.06
CA LEU A 362 -24.63 22.19 -14.87
C LEU A 362 -24.73 23.07 -13.60
N GLY A 363 -23.93 24.13 -13.55
CA GLY A 363 -23.85 25.08 -12.43
C GLY A 363 -23.10 24.54 -11.22
N THR A 364 -22.64 25.45 -10.37
CA THR A 364 -21.82 25.15 -9.19
C THR A 364 -22.53 24.21 -8.20
N GLU A 365 -23.84 24.41 -7.97
CA GLU A 365 -24.63 23.59 -7.04
C GLU A 365 -24.65 22.11 -7.44
N ASN A 366 -25.00 21.82 -8.70
CA ASN A 366 -25.03 20.45 -9.18
C ASN A 366 -23.62 19.86 -9.32
N PHE A 367 -22.63 20.67 -9.72
CA PHE A 367 -21.25 20.23 -9.77
C PHE A 367 -20.77 19.68 -8.41
N TYR A 368 -20.97 20.43 -7.33
CA TYR A 368 -20.60 19.99 -5.97
C TYR A 368 -21.44 18.83 -5.46
N LYS A 369 -22.74 18.81 -5.76
CA LYS A 369 -23.65 17.69 -5.44
C LYS A 369 -23.14 16.37 -6.02
N TYR A 370 -22.71 16.36 -7.29
CA TYR A 370 -22.16 15.15 -7.91
C TYR A 370 -20.72 14.85 -7.43
N PHE A 371 -19.92 15.88 -7.20
CA PHE A 371 -18.58 15.71 -6.62
C PHE A 371 -18.63 14.97 -5.27
N GLU A 372 -19.61 15.30 -4.44
CA GLU A 372 -19.90 14.60 -3.18
C GLU A 372 -20.47 13.19 -3.42
N LYS A 373 -21.46 13.03 -4.32
CA LYS A 373 -22.07 11.72 -4.64
C LYS A 373 -21.03 10.71 -5.12
N PHE A 374 -20.07 11.13 -5.95
CA PHE A 374 -18.97 10.30 -6.40
C PHE A 374 -17.91 10.04 -5.31
N GLY A 375 -17.98 10.75 -4.20
CA GLY A 375 -17.07 10.60 -3.06
C GLY A 375 -15.73 11.30 -3.25
N LEU A 376 -15.68 12.26 -4.17
CA LEU A 376 -14.47 13.03 -4.46
C LEU A 376 -14.16 14.09 -3.38
N MET A 377 -15.09 14.41 -2.48
CA MET A 377 -14.85 15.30 -1.33
C MET A 377 -14.12 14.62 -0.17
N GLY A 378 -14.02 13.30 -0.18
CA GLY A 378 -13.45 12.50 0.89
C GLY A 378 -12.54 11.39 0.37
N LYS A 379 -12.12 10.53 1.29
CA LYS A 379 -11.36 9.33 0.97
C LYS A 379 -12.20 8.30 0.22
N THR A 380 -11.57 7.49 -0.63
CA THR A 380 -12.25 6.40 -1.34
C THR A 380 -12.66 5.28 -0.39
N GLY A 381 -11.94 5.13 0.72
CA GLY A 381 -12.09 4.04 1.66
C GLY A 381 -11.26 2.81 1.30
N VAL A 382 -10.27 2.99 0.42
CA VAL A 382 -9.29 1.92 0.13
C VAL A 382 -8.62 1.45 1.41
N ASP A 383 -8.44 0.17 1.54
CA ASP A 383 -7.84 -0.50 2.69
C ASP A 383 -6.30 -0.40 2.72
N LEU A 384 -5.80 0.79 2.48
CA LEU A 384 -4.40 1.17 2.63
C LEU A 384 -4.28 2.45 3.50
N PRO A 385 -3.22 2.58 4.28
CA PRO A 385 -2.99 3.78 5.07
C PRO A 385 -2.50 4.95 4.19
N GLY A 386 -2.73 6.17 4.65
CA GLY A 386 -2.10 7.37 4.07
C GLY A 386 -2.81 7.96 2.86
N GLU A 387 -4.09 7.62 2.60
CA GLU A 387 -4.85 8.24 1.51
C GLU A 387 -4.94 9.76 1.67
N ALA A 388 -4.51 10.51 0.64
CA ALA A 388 -4.51 11.96 0.63
C ALA A 388 -5.93 12.54 0.51
N ALA A 389 -6.11 13.72 1.06
CA ALA A 389 -7.35 14.48 0.91
C ALA A 389 -7.38 15.23 -0.43
N THR A 390 -8.56 15.38 -1.00
CA THR A 390 -8.81 16.24 -2.16
C THR A 390 -8.46 17.70 -1.87
N ILE A 391 -7.80 18.35 -2.81
CA ILE A 391 -7.55 19.78 -2.77
C ILE A 391 -8.55 20.46 -3.70
N MET A 392 -9.46 21.25 -3.14
CA MET A 392 -10.55 21.87 -3.88
C MET A 392 -10.93 23.22 -3.29
N HIS A 393 -11.44 24.13 -4.12
CA HIS A 393 -12.03 25.38 -3.68
C HIS A 393 -13.24 25.12 -2.77
N LYS A 394 -13.46 25.98 -1.79
CA LYS A 394 -14.75 26.01 -1.08
C LYS A 394 -15.83 26.48 -2.05
N LYS A 395 -17.03 25.88 -1.97
CA LYS A 395 -18.13 26.12 -2.90
C LYS A 395 -18.50 27.63 -3.03
N GLU A 396 -18.49 28.34 -1.92
CA GLU A 396 -18.77 29.77 -1.85
C GLU A 396 -17.73 30.67 -2.56
N ASN A 397 -16.54 30.13 -2.84
CA ASN A 397 -15.44 30.83 -3.50
C ASN A 397 -15.32 30.49 -5.01
N VAL A 398 -16.25 29.72 -5.55
CA VAL A 398 -16.21 29.29 -6.95
C VAL A 398 -16.93 30.32 -7.83
N GLY A 399 -16.16 31.10 -8.57
CA GLY A 399 -16.65 31.98 -9.63
C GLY A 399 -16.82 31.23 -10.97
N GLN A 400 -17.14 31.99 -12.02
CA GLN A 400 -17.33 31.40 -13.35
C GLN A 400 -16.04 30.83 -13.92
N VAL A 401 -14.89 31.46 -13.69
CA VAL A 401 -13.59 31.00 -14.17
C VAL A 401 -13.18 29.68 -13.52
N GLU A 402 -13.35 29.57 -12.19
CA GLU A 402 -13.08 28.34 -11.45
C GLU A 402 -13.98 27.19 -11.95
N LEU A 403 -15.31 27.42 -12.04
CA LEU A 403 -16.24 26.42 -12.54
C LEU A 403 -15.90 25.98 -13.96
N ALA A 404 -15.54 26.93 -14.84
CA ALA A 404 -15.10 26.64 -16.20
C ALA A 404 -13.87 25.73 -16.25
N THR A 405 -12.85 25.99 -15.42
CA THR A 405 -11.63 25.18 -15.37
C THR A 405 -11.85 23.83 -14.69
N MET A 406 -12.66 23.81 -13.64
CA MET A 406 -13.06 22.57 -12.94
C MET A 406 -13.83 21.63 -13.86
N SER A 407 -14.65 22.15 -14.80
CA SER A 407 -15.47 21.33 -15.70
C SER A 407 -14.64 20.43 -16.65
N PHE A 408 -13.37 20.73 -16.86
CA PHE A 408 -12.45 19.90 -17.64
C PHE A 408 -11.24 19.36 -16.83
N GLY A 409 -11.33 19.41 -15.49
CA GLY A 409 -10.40 18.73 -14.59
C GLY A 409 -9.16 19.53 -14.19
N GLN A 410 -9.27 20.85 -14.10
CA GLN A 410 -8.22 21.75 -13.59
C GLN A 410 -8.73 22.54 -12.37
N SER A 411 -7.83 23.23 -11.66
CA SER A 411 -8.11 24.05 -10.45
C SER A 411 -8.60 23.27 -9.23
N PHE A 412 -8.40 21.96 -9.22
CA PHE A 412 -8.54 21.07 -8.05
C PHE A 412 -7.65 19.85 -8.26
N GLN A 413 -7.38 19.12 -7.18
CA GLN A 413 -6.55 17.91 -7.24
C GLN A 413 -7.22 16.76 -6.51
N VAL A 414 -7.14 15.57 -7.09
CA VAL A 414 -7.62 14.29 -6.58
C VAL A 414 -6.55 13.22 -6.71
N THR A 415 -6.68 12.12 -5.98
CA THR A 415 -5.76 10.99 -6.12
C THR A 415 -6.06 10.19 -7.40
N PRO A 416 -5.07 9.46 -7.96
CA PRO A 416 -5.32 8.49 -9.02
C PRO A 416 -6.41 7.48 -8.67
N MET A 417 -6.44 6.99 -7.42
CA MET A 417 -7.44 6.06 -6.93
C MET A 417 -8.86 6.67 -6.96
N GLN A 418 -9.02 7.93 -6.56
CA GLN A 418 -10.32 8.63 -6.67
C GLN A 418 -10.79 8.71 -8.12
N MET A 419 -9.90 8.99 -9.08
CA MET A 419 -10.27 9.06 -10.50
C MET A 419 -10.64 7.69 -11.06
N ALA A 420 -9.85 6.65 -10.80
CA ALA A 420 -10.15 5.29 -11.23
C ALA A 420 -11.50 4.82 -10.67
N THR A 421 -11.73 5.04 -9.36
CA THR A 421 -12.99 4.70 -8.68
C THR A 421 -14.19 5.47 -9.27
N THR A 422 -14.00 6.74 -9.63
CA THR A 422 -15.04 7.57 -10.26
C THR A 422 -15.46 6.98 -11.60
N VAL A 423 -14.49 6.65 -12.48
CA VAL A 423 -14.80 6.06 -13.79
C VAL A 423 -15.45 4.69 -13.63
N CYS A 424 -14.92 3.82 -12.77
CA CYS A 424 -15.53 2.52 -12.46
C CYS A 424 -16.98 2.66 -12.00
N SER A 425 -17.25 3.59 -11.07
CA SER A 425 -18.60 3.86 -10.55
C SER A 425 -19.56 4.42 -11.60
N LEU A 426 -19.02 5.09 -12.60
CA LEU A 426 -19.80 5.62 -13.72
C LEU A 426 -20.19 4.50 -14.70
N VAL A 427 -19.26 3.60 -15.05
CA VAL A 427 -19.47 2.58 -16.11
C VAL A 427 -20.17 1.30 -15.61
N ASN A 428 -20.31 1.10 -14.31
CA ASN A 428 -20.89 -0.12 -13.70
C ASN A 428 -22.40 -0.06 -13.48
N GLY A 429 -23.12 0.82 -14.16
CA GLY A 429 -24.55 1.08 -13.95
C GLY A 429 -24.80 2.14 -12.88
N GLY A 430 -23.83 3.01 -12.60
CA GLY A 430 -23.96 4.17 -11.71
C GLY A 430 -23.95 3.84 -10.23
N LYS A 431 -23.21 2.84 -9.79
CA LYS A 431 -23.07 2.44 -8.38
C LYS A 431 -21.66 2.79 -7.88
N ARG A 432 -21.58 3.59 -6.83
CA ARG A 432 -20.29 3.90 -6.18
C ARG A 432 -19.66 2.62 -5.64
N ILE A 433 -18.42 2.37 -6.00
CA ILE A 433 -17.60 1.27 -5.47
C ILE A 433 -16.67 1.78 -4.35
N THR A 434 -16.23 0.87 -3.49
CA THR A 434 -15.10 1.06 -2.57
C THR A 434 -13.94 0.22 -3.10
N PRO A 435 -12.84 0.85 -3.54
CA PRO A 435 -11.67 0.09 -4.00
C PRO A 435 -11.04 -0.64 -2.81
N HIS A 436 -10.56 -1.87 -3.01
CA HIS A 436 -10.03 -2.67 -1.91
C HIS A 436 -9.10 -3.79 -2.40
N PHE A 437 -8.25 -4.24 -1.48
CA PHE A 437 -7.35 -5.38 -1.66
C PHE A 437 -7.77 -6.60 -0.84
N GLY A 438 -8.12 -6.44 0.44
CA GLY A 438 -8.51 -7.57 1.29
C GLY A 438 -9.80 -8.23 0.83
N VAL A 439 -9.80 -9.56 0.75
CA VAL A 439 -10.95 -10.37 0.31
C VAL A 439 -11.44 -11.28 1.42
N ALA A 440 -10.53 -12.04 2.01
CA ALA A 440 -10.85 -13.00 3.05
C ALA A 440 -9.67 -13.23 4.00
N VAL A 441 -9.98 -13.72 5.19
CA VAL A 441 -9.02 -14.17 6.19
C VAL A 441 -9.24 -15.66 6.40
N TYR A 442 -8.13 -16.41 6.49
CA TYR A 442 -8.14 -17.84 6.73
C TYR A 442 -7.33 -18.12 7.99
N ASP A 443 -7.88 -18.92 8.88
CA ASP A 443 -7.23 -19.38 10.09
C ASP A 443 -5.91 -20.11 9.78
N ALA A 444 -4.87 -19.81 10.53
CA ALA A 444 -3.51 -20.28 10.26
C ALA A 444 -3.34 -21.79 10.46
N GLU A 445 -4.10 -22.42 11.37
CA GLU A 445 -3.95 -23.82 11.74
C GLU A 445 -4.85 -24.73 10.92
N SER A 446 -6.11 -24.36 10.79
CA SER A 446 -7.11 -25.18 10.08
C SER A 446 -7.12 -24.91 8.57
N GLY A 447 -6.67 -23.74 8.12
CA GLY A 447 -6.81 -23.29 6.74
C GLY A 447 -8.27 -22.99 6.33
N GLU A 448 -9.19 -22.98 7.27
CA GLU A 448 -10.60 -22.67 7.02
C GLU A 448 -10.79 -21.16 6.90
N LYS A 449 -11.76 -20.76 6.06
CA LYS A 449 -12.11 -19.35 5.92
C LYS A 449 -12.80 -18.85 7.19
N GLU A 450 -12.16 -17.94 7.89
CA GLU A 450 -12.68 -17.33 9.11
C GLU A 450 -13.60 -16.13 8.80
N GLU A 451 -13.18 -15.26 7.89
CA GLU A 451 -13.91 -14.04 7.56
C GLU A 451 -13.90 -13.74 6.04
N THR A 452 -15.00 -13.20 5.54
CA THR A 452 -15.06 -12.53 4.25
C THR A 452 -15.17 -11.03 4.50
N ILE A 453 -14.17 -10.27 4.05
CA ILE A 453 -14.08 -8.83 4.31
C ILE A 453 -15.17 -8.09 3.51
N SER A 454 -15.95 -7.26 4.21
CA SER A 454 -17.07 -6.53 3.61
C SER A 454 -16.81 -5.03 3.55
N TYR A 455 -17.07 -4.43 2.39
CA TYR A 455 -16.91 -2.98 2.13
C TYR A 455 -18.24 -2.22 2.08
N GLY A 456 -19.29 -2.81 2.62
CA GLY A 456 -20.59 -2.20 2.75
C GLY A 456 -21.43 -2.18 1.47
N LYS A 457 -22.62 -1.55 1.55
CA LYS A 457 -23.56 -1.48 0.42
C LYS A 457 -23.20 -0.37 -0.54
N ARG A 458 -23.17 -0.68 -1.84
CA ARG A 458 -22.91 0.27 -2.92
C ARG A 458 -24.11 1.21 -3.10
N LYS A 459 -23.89 2.51 -2.99
CA LYS A 459 -24.91 3.53 -3.22
C LYS A 459 -25.00 3.85 -4.71
N ARG A 460 -26.23 3.98 -5.23
CA ARG A 460 -26.46 4.50 -6.59
C ARG A 460 -26.21 6.00 -6.63
N ILE A 461 -25.40 6.43 -7.58
CA ILE A 461 -24.99 7.84 -7.77
C ILE A 461 -25.49 8.40 -9.09
N LEU A 462 -25.68 7.55 -10.11
CA LEU A 462 -26.26 7.86 -11.42
C LEU A 462 -27.34 6.84 -11.77
N SER A 463 -28.24 7.20 -12.69
CA SER A 463 -29.17 6.25 -13.30
C SER A 463 -28.42 5.22 -14.15
N LYS A 464 -29.06 4.06 -14.34
CA LYS A 464 -28.53 3.03 -15.26
C LYS A 464 -28.45 3.55 -16.69
N GLU A 465 -29.44 4.35 -17.07
CA GLU A 465 -29.55 4.96 -18.40
C GLU A 465 -28.35 5.89 -18.68
N THR A 466 -28.04 6.81 -17.75
CA THR A 466 -26.88 7.70 -17.90
C THR A 466 -25.57 6.90 -17.99
N SER A 467 -25.43 5.86 -17.18
CA SER A 467 -24.27 4.96 -17.24
C SER A 467 -24.14 4.29 -18.62
N GLU A 468 -25.24 3.79 -19.19
CA GLU A 468 -25.26 3.14 -20.51
C GLU A 468 -24.94 4.12 -21.64
N LYS A 469 -25.50 5.34 -21.62
CA LYS A 469 -25.16 6.41 -22.55
C LYS A 469 -23.67 6.74 -22.49
N MET A 470 -23.15 6.93 -21.30
CA MET A 470 -21.73 7.25 -21.11
C MET A 470 -20.80 6.12 -21.60
N ARG A 471 -21.13 4.86 -21.39
CA ARG A 471 -20.32 3.74 -21.93
C ARG A 471 -20.25 3.80 -23.44
N LYS A 472 -21.39 3.99 -24.11
CA LYS A 472 -21.43 4.14 -25.59
C LYS A 472 -20.61 5.33 -26.07
N ILE A 473 -20.76 6.48 -25.43
CA ILE A 473 -19.97 7.68 -25.77
C ILE A 473 -18.46 7.40 -25.57
N LEU A 474 -18.06 6.76 -24.47
CA LEU A 474 -16.66 6.48 -24.19
C LEU A 474 -16.07 5.39 -25.09
N GLU A 475 -16.88 4.48 -25.61
CA GLU A 475 -16.49 3.54 -26.67
C GLU A 475 -16.13 4.29 -27.95
N THR A 476 -16.91 5.30 -28.36
CA THR A 476 -16.59 6.12 -29.55
C THR A 476 -15.32 6.96 -29.37
N VAL A 477 -14.92 7.28 -28.14
CA VAL A 477 -13.62 7.94 -27.89
C VAL A 477 -12.45 7.04 -28.31
N VAL A 478 -12.60 5.72 -28.15
CA VAL A 478 -11.57 4.74 -28.54
C VAL A 478 -11.69 4.37 -30.02
N SER A 479 -12.89 4.17 -30.55
CA SER A 479 -13.08 3.78 -31.96
C SER A 479 -12.84 4.93 -32.94
N GLU A 480 -13.24 6.16 -32.61
CA GLU A 480 -13.25 7.32 -33.51
C GLU A 480 -12.43 8.51 -33.01
N GLY A 481 -12.26 8.65 -31.69
CA GLY A 481 -11.67 9.81 -31.04
C GLY A 481 -10.18 9.72 -30.72
N GLY A 482 -9.77 10.47 -29.71
CA GLY A 482 -8.37 10.58 -29.27
C GLY A 482 -7.79 9.34 -28.59
N GLY A 483 -8.63 8.31 -28.31
CA GLY A 483 -8.25 7.06 -27.66
C GLY A 483 -7.88 5.91 -28.60
N LYS A 484 -7.85 6.11 -29.91
CA LYS A 484 -7.64 5.07 -30.94
C LYS A 484 -6.47 4.12 -30.69
N LYS A 485 -5.42 4.59 -30.05
CA LYS A 485 -4.25 3.76 -29.75
C LYS A 485 -4.49 2.70 -28.64
N ALA A 486 -5.66 2.77 -27.97
CA ALA A 486 -6.10 1.74 -27.04
C ALA A 486 -7.00 0.68 -27.71
N GLN A 487 -7.32 0.81 -28.98
CA GLN A 487 -8.16 -0.13 -29.71
C GLN A 487 -7.45 -1.48 -29.89
N ILE A 488 -8.20 -2.57 -29.68
CA ILE A 488 -7.78 -3.95 -29.90
C ILE A 488 -8.86 -4.61 -30.77
N GLU A 489 -8.45 -5.25 -31.83
CA GLU A 489 -9.36 -5.95 -32.73
C GLU A 489 -10.10 -7.09 -31.99
N GLY A 490 -11.40 -7.17 -32.16
CA GLY A 490 -12.26 -8.15 -31.49
C GLY A 490 -12.66 -7.78 -30.06
N TYR A 491 -12.26 -6.61 -29.54
CA TYR A 491 -12.68 -6.15 -28.22
C TYR A 491 -13.32 -4.75 -28.27
N ARG A 492 -14.45 -4.62 -27.60
CA ARG A 492 -15.11 -3.33 -27.40
C ARG A 492 -14.50 -2.64 -26.19
N ILE A 493 -13.74 -1.57 -26.43
CA ILE A 493 -13.03 -0.83 -25.40
C ILE A 493 -13.58 0.59 -25.33
N GLY A 494 -14.01 1.00 -24.12
CA GLY A 494 -14.32 2.39 -23.83
C GLY A 494 -13.17 3.06 -23.07
N GLY A 495 -13.02 4.39 -23.19
CA GLY A 495 -11.95 5.05 -22.44
C GLY A 495 -11.88 6.55 -22.61
N LYS A 496 -10.92 7.18 -21.92
CA LYS A 496 -10.67 8.62 -21.96
C LYS A 496 -9.19 8.95 -21.78
N THR A 497 -8.67 9.81 -22.63
CA THR A 497 -7.31 10.36 -22.57
C THR A 497 -7.28 11.65 -21.76
N ALA A 498 -6.15 11.94 -21.11
CA ALA A 498 -5.84 13.27 -20.62
C ALA A 498 -4.36 13.62 -20.77
N THR A 499 -4.12 14.91 -20.76
CA THR A 499 -2.79 15.50 -20.63
C THR A 499 -2.97 16.72 -19.73
N SER A 500 -2.30 16.72 -18.60
CA SER A 500 -2.31 17.83 -17.65
C SER A 500 -0.90 18.35 -17.41
N GLN A 501 -0.79 19.61 -17.04
CA GLN A 501 0.48 20.22 -16.67
C GLN A 501 0.58 20.26 -15.15
N THR A 502 1.72 19.84 -14.58
CA THR A 502 1.93 19.89 -13.13
C THR A 502 2.08 21.31 -12.61
N LEU A 503 1.85 21.48 -11.31
CA LEU A 503 2.11 22.73 -10.62
C LEU A 503 3.53 22.71 -9.99
N PRO A 504 4.24 23.84 -9.98
CA PRO A 504 3.91 25.09 -10.64
C PRO A 504 4.07 24.98 -12.18
N ARG A 505 3.19 25.62 -12.94
CA ARG A 505 3.18 25.51 -14.40
C ARG A 505 4.48 26.00 -15.06
N SER A 506 5.24 26.86 -14.35
CA SER A 506 6.57 27.31 -14.76
C SER A 506 7.60 26.18 -14.87
N ALA A 507 7.39 25.04 -14.20
CA ALA A 507 8.25 23.87 -14.31
C ALA A 507 8.14 23.16 -15.67
N ASN A 508 7.11 23.49 -16.47
CA ASN A 508 6.85 22.92 -17.80
C ASN A 508 6.85 21.39 -17.82
N ARG A 509 6.33 20.77 -16.75
CA ARG A 509 6.22 19.31 -16.58
C ARG A 509 4.79 18.87 -16.86
N TYR A 510 4.65 17.70 -17.48
CA TYR A 510 3.36 17.19 -17.93
C TYR A 510 3.07 15.80 -17.33
N ILE A 511 1.79 15.47 -17.30
CA ILE A 511 1.28 14.14 -16.96
C ILE A 511 0.44 13.67 -18.13
N GLY A 512 0.87 12.56 -18.76
CA GLY A 512 0.07 11.87 -19.76
C GLY A 512 -0.71 10.73 -19.15
N SER A 513 -2.02 10.66 -19.33
CA SER A 513 -2.83 9.60 -18.74
C SER A 513 -3.92 9.09 -19.68
N PHE A 514 -4.33 7.85 -19.45
CA PHE A 514 -5.46 7.21 -20.10
C PHE A 514 -6.14 6.25 -19.11
N ILE A 515 -7.46 6.22 -19.14
CA ILE A 515 -8.25 5.18 -18.48
C ILE A 515 -9.10 4.48 -19.53
N GLY A 516 -9.04 3.15 -19.55
CA GLY A 516 -9.87 2.30 -20.40
C GLY A 516 -10.65 1.30 -19.58
N PHE A 517 -11.73 0.74 -20.15
CA PHE A 517 -12.50 -0.34 -19.59
C PHE A 517 -13.00 -1.29 -20.68
N ALA A 518 -13.16 -2.53 -20.36
CA ALA A 518 -13.60 -3.59 -21.29
C ALA A 518 -14.42 -4.69 -20.56
N PRO A 519 -15.38 -5.35 -21.27
CA PRO A 519 -16.03 -4.88 -22.51
C PRO A 519 -16.79 -3.58 -22.32
N ALA A 520 -16.99 -2.78 -23.39
CA ALA A 520 -17.63 -1.46 -23.24
C ALA A 520 -19.11 -1.54 -22.83
N ASP A 521 -19.81 -2.61 -23.21
CA ASP A 521 -21.22 -2.84 -22.88
C ASP A 521 -21.45 -3.43 -21.47
N ASP A 522 -20.51 -4.25 -20.97
CA ASP A 522 -20.57 -4.85 -19.62
C ASP A 522 -19.17 -4.85 -18.95
N PRO A 523 -18.68 -3.70 -18.50
CA PRO A 523 -17.32 -3.57 -18.00
C PRO A 523 -16.98 -4.55 -16.87
N GLN A 524 -15.96 -5.40 -17.11
CA GLN A 524 -15.44 -6.37 -16.16
C GLN A 524 -14.08 -5.97 -15.61
N VAL A 525 -13.35 -5.16 -16.36
CA VAL A 525 -12.06 -4.61 -15.97
C VAL A 525 -11.92 -3.18 -16.44
N ALA A 526 -11.29 -2.34 -15.61
CA ALA A 526 -10.86 -1.00 -15.94
C ALA A 526 -9.37 -0.86 -15.63
N ALA A 527 -8.61 -0.24 -16.53
CA ALA A 527 -7.19 0.02 -16.36
C ALA A 527 -6.88 1.50 -16.58
N MET A 528 -6.14 2.11 -15.66
CA MET A 528 -5.70 3.50 -15.72
C MET A 528 -4.18 3.54 -15.70
N ALA A 529 -3.58 4.21 -16.69
CA ALA A 529 -2.15 4.47 -16.73
C ALA A 529 -1.88 5.99 -16.64
N ILE A 530 -0.95 6.37 -15.77
CA ILE A 530 -0.52 7.76 -15.54
C ILE A 530 1.01 7.80 -15.63
N ILE A 531 1.53 8.61 -16.52
CA ILE A 531 2.97 8.77 -16.78
C ILE A 531 3.36 10.19 -16.38
N TYR A 532 4.22 10.29 -15.37
CA TYR A 532 4.65 11.56 -14.77
C TYR A 532 5.92 12.07 -15.42
N ASN A 533 5.88 13.30 -15.87
CA ASN A 533 7.01 14.02 -16.45
C ASN A 533 7.74 13.26 -17.59
N PRO A 534 7.01 12.67 -18.58
CA PRO A 534 7.65 12.01 -19.71
C PRO A 534 8.47 13.01 -20.54
N GLN A 535 9.60 12.56 -21.09
CA GLN A 535 10.39 13.37 -22.01
C GLN A 535 9.90 13.24 -23.45
N GLY A 536 10.02 14.31 -24.22
CA GLY A 536 9.57 14.36 -25.60
C GLY A 536 8.04 14.44 -25.72
N ILE A 537 7.41 13.45 -26.37
CA ILE A 537 5.95 13.41 -26.54
C ILE A 537 5.27 13.03 -25.22
N TYR A 538 4.39 13.90 -24.75
CA TYR A 538 3.70 13.80 -23.44
C TYR A 538 2.18 13.62 -23.53
N TYR A 539 1.60 13.52 -24.73
CA TYR A 539 0.15 13.38 -24.90
C TYR A 539 -0.35 11.99 -24.44
N GLY A 540 -1.30 11.94 -23.50
CA GLY A 540 -1.82 10.71 -22.91
C GLY A 540 -2.34 9.71 -23.95
N GLY A 541 -3.04 10.18 -25.00
CA GLY A 541 -3.48 9.32 -26.12
C GLY A 541 -2.32 8.72 -26.94
N THR A 542 -1.11 9.29 -26.82
CA THR A 542 0.06 8.79 -27.54
C THR A 542 0.93 7.88 -26.70
N ILE A 543 1.04 8.12 -25.37
CA ILE A 543 1.96 7.38 -24.52
C ILE A 543 1.27 6.47 -23.50
N ALA A 544 0.09 6.85 -22.97
CA ALA A 544 -0.62 6.07 -21.96
C ALA A 544 -1.68 5.12 -22.55
N ALA A 545 -2.35 5.49 -23.63
CA ALA A 545 -3.32 4.62 -24.30
C ALA A 545 -2.70 3.30 -24.82
N PRO A 546 -1.51 3.30 -25.47
CA PRO A 546 -0.83 2.07 -25.85
C PRO A 546 -0.47 1.17 -24.65
N VAL A 547 -0.09 1.75 -23.51
CA VAL A 547 0.20 0.97 -22.28
C VAL A 547 -1.03 0.18 -21.85
N VAL A 548 -2.19 0.83 -21.78
CA VAL A 548 -3.45 0.15 -21.41
C VAL A 548 -3.85 -0.87 -22.48
N ARG A 549 -3.64 -0.59 -23.78
CA ARG A 549 -3.86 -1.58 -24.85
C ARG A 549 -3.00 -2.82 -24.64
N ASP A 550 -1.70 -2.65 -24.45
CA ASP A 550 -0.76 -3.77 -24.27
C ASP A 550 -1.11 -4.62 -23.03
N ILE A 551 -1.57 -3.97 -21.95
CA ILE A 551 -2.08 -4.65 -20.78
C ILE A 551 -3.36 -5.43 -21.12
N PHE A 552 -4.35 -4.81 -21.74
CA PHE A 552 -5.62 -5.44 -22.08
C PHE A 552 -5.45 -6.61 -23.04
N ASP A 553 -4.56 -6.52 -24.01
CA ASP A 553 -4.29 -7.62 -24.97
C ASP A 553 -3.81 -8.91 -24.26
N ASN A 554 -3.12 -8.75 -23.12
CA ASN A 554 -2.70 -9.87 -22.27
C ASN A 554 -3.78 -10.31 -21.27
N ILE A 555 -4.45 -9.37 -20.59
CA ILE A 555 -5.31 -9.73 -19.46
C ILE A 555 -6.75 -10.04 -19.85
N LEU A 556 -7.28 -9.54 -20.97
CA LEU A 556 -8.67 -9.85 -21.38
C LEU A 556 -8.87 -11.34 -21.63
N PRO A 557 -8.02 -12.03 -22.43
CA PRO A 557 -8.10 -13.47 -22.58
C PRO A 557 -7.90 -14.23 -21.26
N TYR A 558 -6.96 -13.76 -20.43
CA TYR A 558 -6.68 -14.34 -19.11
C TYR A 558 -7.88 -14.27 -18.17
N LEU A 559 -8.66 -13.18 -18.23
CA LEU A 559 -9.90 -13.00 -17.47
C LEU A 559 -11.11 -13.74 -18.08
N GLY A 560 -10.91 -14.48 -19.17
CA GLY A 560 -11.98 -15.20 -19.88
C GLY A 560 -12.91 -14.29 -20.69
N ILE A 561 -12.45 -13.08 -21.03
CA ILE A 561 -13.19 -12.17 -21.89
C ILE A 561 -12.85 -12.52 -23.34
N GLU A 562 -13.83 -13.09 -24.04
CA GLU A 562 -13.64 -13.57 -25.40
C GLU A 562 -13.65 -12.41 -26.43
N ARG A 563 -12.96 -12.62 -27.55
CA ARG A 563 -13.02 -11.71 -28.70
C ARG A 563 -14.35 -11.88 -29.44
N GLU A 564 -14.99 -10.77 -29.80
CA GLU A 564 -16.16 -10.81 -30.68
C GLU A 564 -15.70 -11.16 -32.11
N GLU A 565 -16.37 -12.11 -32.76
CA GLU A 565 -16.02 -12.56 -34.12
C GLU A 565 -16.26 -11.46 -35.19
N ASN A 566 -17.14 -10.47 -34.90
CA ASN A 566 -17.38 -9.26 -35.73
C ASN A 566 -17.88 -8.12 -34.83
N PRO A 567 -17.01 -7.27 -34.30
CA PRO A 567 -17.41 -6.12 -33.47
C PRO A 567 -18.06 -4.99 -34.28
#